data_9944271533f1b46693814e9c68b96c68
#
_entry.id   9944271533f1b46693814e9c68b96c68
#
_cell.length_a   1.000
_cell.length_b   1.000
_cell.length_c   1.000
_cell.angle_alpha   90.00
_cell.angle_beta   90.00
_cell.angle_gamma   90.00
#
_symmetry.space_group_name_H-M   'P 1'
#
loop_
_entity.id
_entity.type
_entity.pdbx_description
1 polymer ?
#
loop_
_entity_poly.entity_id
_entity_poly.type
_entity_poly.pdbx_seq_one_letter_code
_entity_poly.pdbx_strand_id
1 'polypeptide(L)'
;YISHYGRHGSRWLIADEDYVRVMEVFEKAHAAGALTDLGEDVRKRLDIVWADAKGHGGDLSPVGVKQQRGIAERMYQAFPEVFKGAPEMSACATLVIRCVLSMDAFCERLKELNPQLKIERESSNKYMPYLNFHTQEAMKFTSHKGPWYEEFRKFEKSHVRPERLMNSLFSDKEFVHKRVNPEELMRGLYAIASDMQDVEQEVSFYDIFEKQELFDIWQIHNYKNYVCDGPSPMTNGLMVANAKPTLENIIAAADEAIASGRNSATFRFAHDGNIIPLAGLMKLENCYNEEADPDKFYQAWCNYKVAPMAGNIQLVFFRKKGSPEDVIVKLLLHEHEVSIPVKTDMAPFYHWQDVRAFYKGIVDSLPDRP
;
A
#
# COMPACT_ATOMS: atom_id res chain seq x y z
N TYR A 1 0.08 3.15 24.93
CA TYR A 1 -0.92 3.02 23.86
C TYR A 1 -0.25 2.93 22.50
N ILE A 2 -0.78 2.10 21.58
CA ILE A 2 -0.35 2.04 20.19
C ILE A 2 -1.52 2.38 19.28
N SER A 3 -1.33 3.34 18.37
CA SER A 3 -2.22 3.59 17.23
C SER A 3 -1.55 3.08 15.96
N HIS A 4 -2.17 2.11 15.31
CA HIS A 4 -1.65 1.47 14.10
C HIS A 4 -2.61 1.72 12.93
N TYR A 5 -2.04 1.97 11.74
CA TYR A 5 -2.75 1.99 10.47
C TYR A 5 -1.94 1.19 9.45
N GLY A 6 -2.48 0.08 8.97
CA GLY A 6 -1.81 -0.85 8.07
C GLY A 6 -2.50 -1.04 6.73
N ARG A 7 -1.70 -1.23 5.68
CA ARG A 7 -2.12 -1.79 4.40
C ARG A 7 -2.32 -3.31 4.57
N HIS A 8 -3.26 -3.90 3.83
CA HIS A 8 -3.37 -5.36 3.73
C HIS A 8 -2.04 -6.00 3.31
N GLY A 9 -1.85 -7.27 3.63
CA GLY A 9 -0.68 -8.05 3.22
C GLY A 9 -0.62 -8.33 1.72
N SER A 10 0.42 -9.02 1.29
CA SER A 10 0.59 -9.52 -0.07
C SER A 10 -0.63 -10.29 -0.54
N ARG A 11 -0.92 -10.23 -1.84
CA ARG A 11 -2.12 -10.78 -2.48
C ARG A 11 -1.80 -11.21 -3.91
N TRP A 12 -2.64 -12.04 -4.49
CA TRP A 12 -2.64 -12.25 -5.95
C TRP A 12 -3.04 -10.97 -6.69
N LEU A 13 -2.84 -10.92 -8.00
CA LEU A 13 -3.32 -9.81 -8.84
C LEU A 13 -4.81 -9.56 -8.57
N ILE A 14 -5.28 -8.34 -8.86
CA ILE A 14 -6.62 -7.89 -8.43
C ILE A 14 -7.74 -8.74 -9.01
N ALA A 15 -7.55 -9.26 -10.24
CA ALA A 15 -8.56 -10.08 -10.91
C ALA A 15 -7.90 -11.24 -11.67
N ASP A 16 -8.61 -12.34 -11.80
CA ASP A 16 -8.20 -13.49 -12.61
C ASP A 16 -7.92 -13.08 -14.07
N GLU A 17 -8.66 -12.11 -14.60
CA GLU A 17 -8.51 -11.56 -15.93
C GLU A 17 -7.13 -10.93 -16.17
N ASP A 18 -6.44 -10.50 -15.10
CA ASP A 18 -5.10 -9.93 -15.21
C ASP A 18 -4.06 -10.99 -15.63
N TYR A 19 -4.28 -12.25 -15.24
CA TYR A 19 -3.51 -13.40 -15.72
C TYR A 19 -4.02 -13.91 -17.07
N VAL A 20 -5.34 -14.12 -17.19
CA VAL A 20 -5.98 -14.74 -18.36
C VAL A 20 -5.68 -13.97 -19.64
N ARG A 21 -5.73 -12.64 -19.62
CA ARG A 21 -5.42 -11.81 -20.80
C ARG A 21 -4.02 -12.08 -21.35
N VAL A 22 -3.03 -12.25 -20.49
CA VAL A 22 -1.66 -12.55 -20.89
C VAL A 22 -1.57 -13.98 -21.43
N MET A 23 -2.12 -14.94 -20.73
CA MET A 23 -2.11 -16.36 -21.11
C MET A 23 -2.76 -16.60 -22.47
N GLU A 24 -3.92 -15.99 -22.74
CA GLU A 24 -4.61 -16.13 -24.03
C GLU A 24 -3.75 -15.71 -25.22
N VAL A 25 -2.91 -14.69 -25.08
CA VAL A 25 -1.99 -14.27 -26.15
C VAL A 25 -0.98 -15.39 -26.43
N PHE A 26 -0.39 -15.97 -25.38
CA PHE A 26 0.59 -17.05 -25.52
C PHE A 26 -0.05 -18.34 -26.07
N GLU A 27 -1.25 -18.71 -25.65
CA GLU A 27 -1.96 -19.87 -26.19
C GLU A 27 -2.29 -19.71 -27.68
N LYS A 28 -2.78 -18.54 -28.09
CA LYS A 28 -3.04 -18.23 -29.50
C LYS A 28 -1.76 -18.25 -30.33
N ALA A 29 -0.65 -17.75 -29.78
CA ALA A 29 0.65 -17.75 -30.45
C ALA A 29 1.25 -19.15 -30.56
N HIS A 30 1.13 -19.97 -29.50
CA HIS A 30 1.53 -21.38 -29.52
C HIS A 30 0.78 -22.16 -30.60
N ALA A 31 -0.55 -22.05 -30.64
CA ALA A 31 -1.39 -22.70 -31.64
C ALA A 31 -1.04 -22.28 -33.09
N ALA A 32 -0.51 -21.09 -33.28
CA ALA A 32 -0.05 -20.58 -34.57
C ALA A 32 1.42 -20.91 -34.90
N GLY A 33 2.19 -21.51 -33.97
CA GLY A 33 3.63 -21.73 -34.11
C GLY A 33 4.45 -20.43 -34.16
N ALA A 34 3.95 -19.37 -33.50
CA ALA A 34 4.48 -18.00 -33.55
C ALA A 34 5.39 -17.65 -32.37
N LEU A 35 5.64 -18.59 -31.43
CA LEU A 35 6.52 -18.37 -30.28
C LEU A 35 7.99 -18.71 -30.59
N THR A 36 8.90 -18.03 -29.91
CA THR A 36 10.29 -18.48 -29.80
C THR A 36 10.41 -19.55 -28.69
N ASP A 37 11.60 -20.16 -28.53
CA ASP A 37 11.86 -21.09 -27.41
C ASP A 37 11.62 -20.38 -26.06
N LEU A 38 12.01 -19.10 -25.93
CA LEU A 38 11.74 -18.30 -24.73
C LEU A 38 10.23 -18.07 -24.55
N GLY A 39 9.50 -17.79 -25.64
CA GLY A 39 8.05 -17.63 -25.60
C GLY A 39 7.33 -18.89 -25.12
N GLU A 40 7.78 -20.07 -25.58
CA GLU A 40 7.25 -21.37 -25.12
C GLU A 40 7.56 -21.63 -23.64
N ASP A 41 8.74 -21.22 -23.17
CA ASP A 41 9.11 -21.33 -21.77
C ASP A 41 8.25 -20.40 -20.89
N VAL A 42 8.06 -19.14 -21.31
CA VAL A 42 7.16 -18.19 -20.63
C VAL A 42 5.73 -18.72 -20.55
N ARG A 43 5.21 -19.30 -21.64
CA ARG A 43 3.88 -19.94 -21.64
C ARG A 43 3.76 -21.01 -20.54
N LYS A 44 4.75 -21.89 -20.44
CA LYS A 44 4.75 -22.95 -19.40
C LYS A 44 4.85 -22.38 -17.98
N ARG A 45 5.63 -21.30 -17.79
CA ARG A 45 5.68 -20.60 -16.49
C ARG A 45 4.32 -19.98 -16.14
N LEU A 46 3.62 -19.40 -17.11
CA LEU A 46 2.27 -18.85 -16.91
C LEU A 46 1.27 -19.93 -16.49
N ASP A 47 1.36 -21.15 -17.05
CA ASP A 47 0.51 -22.29 -16.64
C ASP A 47 0.74 -22.66 -15.16
N ILE A 48 2.00 -22.64 -14.69
CA ILE A 48 2.33 -22.89 -13.28
C ILE A 48 1.74 -21.83 -12.38
N VAL A 49 1.89 -20.55 -12.73
CA VAL A 49 1.32 -19.43 -11.97
C VAL A 49 -0.19 -19.51 -11.93
N TRP A 50 -0.82 -19.79 -13.06
CA TRP A 50 -2.29 -19.87 -13.14
C TRP A 50 -2.87 -21.03 -12.34
N ALA A 51 -2.17 -22.16 -12.26
CA ALA A 51 -2.60 -23.29 -11.44
C ALA A 51 -2.77 -22.93 -9.96
N ASP A 52 -1.98 -21.96 -9.47
CA ASP A 52 -2.09 -21.40 -8.11
C ASP A 52 -3.07 -20.21 -8.04
N ALA A 53 -3.00 -19.29 -8.99
CA ALA A 53 -3.73 -18.02 -8.93
C ALA A 53 -5.22 -18.11 -9.27
N LYS A 54 -5.64 -19.15 -9.97
CA LYS A 54 -7.02 -19.29 -10.45
C LYS A 54 -8.05 -19.26 -9.33
N GLY A 55 -8.95 -18.30 -9.40
CA GLY A 55 -10.01 -18.09 -8.40
C GLY A 55 -9.58 -17.28 -7.20
N HIS A 56 -8.33 -16.77 -7.17
CA HIS A 56 -7.78 -15.98 -6.09
C HIS A 56 -7.63 -14.48 -6.40
N GLY A 57 -8.27 -14.01 -7.49
CA GLY A 57 -8.17 -12.60 -7.87
C GLY A 57 -8.49 -11.65 -6.70
N GLY A 58 -7.47 -10.89 -6.25
CA GLY A 58 -7.56 -9.91 -5.16
C GLY A 58 -7.55 -10.47 -3.74
N ASP A 59 -7.42 -11.78 -3.57
CA ASP A 59 -7.36 -12.44 -2.25
C ASP A 59 -6.01 -12.24 -1.56
N LEU A 60 -6.00 -12.24 -0.23
CA LEU A 60 -4.80 -12.22 0.59
C LEU A 60 -4.02 -13.53 0.40
N SER A 61 -2.75 -13.45 0.02
CA SER A 61 -1.90 -14.63 -0.16
C SER A 61 -1.35 -15.18 1.17
N PRO A 62 -0.84 -16.43 1.19
CA PRO A 62 -0.13 -16.96 2.36
C PRO A 62 1.07 -16.10 2.79
N VAL A 63 1.75 -15.44 1.85
CA VAL A 63 2.79 -14.44 2.15
C VAL A 63 2.20 -13.26 2.92
N GLY A 64 1.04 -12.75 2.50
CA GLY A 64 0.35 -11.67 3.17
C GLY A 64 -0.07 -12.02 4.61
N VAL A 65 -0.54 -13.25 4.84
CA VAL A 65 -0.81 -13.76 6.19
C VAL A 65 0.46 -13.77 7.04
N LYS A 66 1.57 -14.31 6.52
CA LYS A 66 2.87 -14.33 7.21
C LYS A 66 3.37 -12.93 7.55
N GLN A 67 3.21 -11.97 6.64
CA GLN A 67 3.59 -10.57 6.86
C GLN A 67 2.83 -9.98 8.05
N GLN A 68 1.51 -10.11 8.09
CA GLN A 68 0.68 -9.54 9.15
C GLN A 68 0.97 -10.19 10.51
N ARG A 69 1.13 -11.50 10.54
CA ARG A 69 1.54 -12.23 11.75
C ARG A 69 2.91 -11.79 12.24
N GLY A 70 3.87 -11.59 11.33
CA GLY A 70 5.22 -11.11 11.66
C GLY A 70 5.22 -9.70 12.24
N ILE A 71 4.42 -8.78 11.70
CA ILE A 71 4.26 -7.42 12.25
C ILE A 71 3.70 -7.47 13.66
N ALA A 72 2.66 -8.27 13.90
CA ALA A 72 2.07 -8.45 15.22
C ALA A 72 3.09 -8.97 16.25
N GLU A 73 3.89 -9.96 15.86
CA GLU A 73 4.92 -10.54 16.70
C GLU A 73 6.02 -9.54 17.05
N ARG A 74 6.57 -8.83 16.07
CA ARG A 74 7.59 -7.81 16.29
C ARG A 74 7.07 -6.65 17.12
N MET A 75 5.83 -6.23 16.92
CA MET A 75 5.17 -5.20 17.75
C MET A 75 5.04 -5.66 19.21
N TYR A 76 4.61 -6.90 19.41
CA TYR A 76 4.50 -7.51 20.74
C TYR A 76 5.85 -7.56 21.46
N GLN A 77 6.91 -7.95 20.75
CA GLN A 77 8.28 -8.02 21.28
C GLN A 77 8.87 -6.64 21.57
N ALA A 78 8.61 -5.65 20.69
CA ALA A 78 9.15 -4.29 20.83
C ALA A 78 8.46 -3.49 21.95
N PHE A 79 7.18 -3.75 22.21
CA PHE A 79 6.36 -2.98 23.16
C PHE A 79 5.59 -3.87 24.14
N PRO A 80 6.27 -4.74 24.91
CA PRO A 80 5.61 -5.77 25.73
C PRO A 80 4.67 -5.21 26.79
N GLU A 81 4.92 -4.01 27.31
CA GLU A 81 4.08 -3.39 28.34
C GLU A 81 2.67 -3.07 27.84
N VAL A 82 2.48 -2.84 26.53
CA VAL A 82 1.16 -2.60 25.92
C VAL A 82 0.29 -3.85 25.96
N PHE A 83 0.91 -5.03 25.92
CA PHE A 83 0.25 -6.34 25.81
C PHE A 83 0.22 -7.12 27.13
N LYS A 84 0.67 -6.52 28.24
CA LYS A 84 0.78 -7.20 29.52
C LYS A 84 -0.57 -7.35 30.21
N GLY A 85 -0.84 -8.57 30.70
CA GLY A 85 -2.10 -8.87 31.39
C GLY A 85 -3.26 -9.09 30.41
N ALA A 86 -4.41 -8.51 30.69
CA ALA A 86 -5.64 -8.62 29.91
C ALA A 86 -6.13 -7.27 29.39
N PRO A 87 -5.30 -6.52 28.63
CA PRO A 87 -5.70 -5.21 28.14
C PRO A 87 -6.80 -5.31 27.10
N GLU A 88 -7.60 -4.23 27.00
CA GLU A 88 -8.60 -4.06 25.97
C GLU A 88 -7.98 -3.37 24.76
N MET A 89 -8.31 -3.83 23.56
CA MET A 89 -7.82 -3.36 22.29
C MET A 89 -8.94 -3.36 21.25
N SER A 90 -8.86 -2.49 20.27
CA SER A 90 -9.78 -2.46 19.15
C SER A 90 -9.06 -2.65 17.81
N ALA A 91 -9.68 -3.38 16.91
CA ALA A 91 -9.21 -3.58 15.53
C ALA A 91 -10.36 -3.39 14.55
N CYS A 92 -10.11 -2.66 13.48
CA CYS A 92 -11.10 -2.50 12.41
C CYS A 92 -10.45 -2.60 11.03
N ALA A 93 -11.22 -3.11 10.08
CA ALA A 93 -10.82 -3.27 8.69
C ALA A 93 -11.85 -2.68 7.74
N THR A 94 -11.43 -2.32 6.54
CA THR A 94 -12.36 -2.06 5.43
C THR A 94 -13.17 -3.33 5.11
N LEU A 95 -14.27 -3.18 4.36
CA LEU A 95 -15.14 -4.29 3.97
C LEU A 95 -14.50 -5.27 2.96
N VAL A 96 -13.30 -4.97 2.49
CA VAL A 96 -12.60 -5.81 1.52
C VAL A 96 -11.97 -7.00 2.24
N ILE A 97 -12.27 -8.22 1.77
CA ILE A 97 -11.90 -9.49 2.42
C ILE A 97 -10.41 -9.55 2.79
N ARG A 98 -9.50 -9.17 1.88
CA ARG A 98 -8.05 -9.17 2.18
C ARG A 98 -7.65 -8.27 3.35
N CYS A 99 -8.39 -7.17 3.59
CA CYS A 99 -8.14 -6.31 4.77
C CYS A 99 -8.67 -6.96 6.05
N VAL A 100 -9.82 -7.62 5.98
CA VAL A 100 -10.40 -8.38 7.10
C VAL A 100 -9.49 -9.52 7.49
N LEU A 101 -9.02 -10.31 6.52
CA LEU A 101 -8.09 -11.43 6.76
C LEU A 101 -6.71 -10.94 7.26
N SER A 102 -6.25 -9.77 6.80
CA SER A 102 -5.03 -9.14 7.33
C SER A 102 -5.18 -8.76 8.80
N MET A 103 -6.31 -8.15 9.17
CA MET A 103 -6.66 -7.86 10.56
C MET A 103 -6.73 -9.14 11.39
N ASP A 104 -7.38 -10.17 10.85
CA ASP A 104 -7.56 -11.43 11.56
C ASP A 104 -6.23 -12.13 11.83
N ALA A 105 -5.38 -12.27 10.80
CA ALA A 105 -4.04 -12.86 10.93
C ALA A 105 -3.16 -12.13 11.97
N PHE A 106 -3.22 -10.79 11.97
CA PHE A 106 -2.51 -9.95 12.94
C PHE A 106 -3.04 -10.18 14.37
N CYS A 107 -4.36 -10.10 14.55
CA CYS A 107 -4.99 -10.25 15.88
C CYS A 107 -4.87 -11.67 16.41
N GLU A 108 -4.98 -12.69 15.53
CA GLU A 108 -4.78 -14.09 15.91
C GLU A 108 -3.37 -14.29 16.47
N ARG A 109 -2.34 -13.74 15.78
CA ARG A 109 -0.96 -13.86 16.28
C ARG A 109 -0.77 -13.20 17.64
N LEU A 110 -1.35 -12.04 17.89
CA LEU A 110 -1.34 -11.41 19.21
C LEU A 110 -2.01 -12.29 20.27
N LYS A 111 -3.15 -12.92 19.95
CA LYS A 111 -3.85 -13.83 20.84
C LYS A 111 -3.08 -15.13 21.13
N GLU A 112 -2.32 -15.64 20.18
CA GLU A 112 -1.41 -16.77 20.40
C GLU A 112 -0.28 -16.39 21.39
N LEU A 113 0.27 -15.18 21.28
CA LEU A 113 1.33 -14.68 22.15
C LEU A 113 0.82 -14.36 23.58
N ASN A 114 -0.40 -13.84 23.67
CA ASN A 114 -1.08 -13.62 24.94
C ASN A 114 -2.59 -13.91 24.82
N PRO A 115 -3.07 -15.11 25.22
CA PRO A 115 -4.48 -15.47 25.15
C PRO A 115 -5.43 -14.60 25.98
N GLN A 116 -4.93 -13.84 26.95
CA GLN A 116 -5.73 -12.97 27.82
C GLN A 116 -6.13 -11.64 27.15
N LEU A 117 -5.50 -11.26 26.03
CA LEU A 117 -5.84 -10.03 25.31
C LEU A 117 -7.33 -10.00 24.93
N LYS A 118 -7.97 -8.86 25.14
CA LYS A 118 -9.37 -8.62 24.73
C LYS A 118 -9.36 -7.74 23.50
N ILE A 119 -9.38 -8.35 22.33
CA ILE A 119 -9.34 -7.63 21.04
C ILE A 119 -10.74 -7.66 20.43
N GLU A 120 -11.42 -6.50 20.42
CA GLU A 120 -12.65 -6.30 19.66
C GLU A 120 -12.29 -6.13 18.19
N ARG A 121 -12.90 -6.91 17.30
CA ARG A 121 -12.63 -6.90 15.86
C ARG A 121 -13.90 -6.59 15.09
N GLU A 122 -13.86 -5.57 14.27
CA GLU A 122 -15.00 -5.14 13.48
C GLU A 122 -14.63 -4.83 12.02
N SER A 123 -15.55 -5.10 11.11
CA SER A 123 -15.52 -4.61 9.73
C SER A 123 -16.93 -4.15 9.38
N SER A 124 -17.12 -2.85 9.16
CA SER A 124 -18.44 -2.26 9.01
C SER A 124 -18.41 -0.98 8.18
N ASN A 125 -19.51 -0.68 7.50
CA ASN A 125 -19.74 0.62 6.85
C ASN A 125 -19.57 1.81 7.81
N LYS A 126 -19.79 1.61 9.11
CA LYS A 126 -19.57 2.61 10.18
C LYS A 126 -18.14 3.19 10.16
N TYR A 127 -17.15 2.40 9.77
CA TYR A 127 -15.74 2.77 9.80
C TYR A 127 -15.21 3.29 8.46
N MET A 128 -15.91 3.00 7.36
CA MET A 128 -15.50 3.40 6.02
C MET A 128 -15.27 4.92 5.88
N PRO A 129 -16.03 5.83 6.54
CA PRO A 129 -15.79 7.26 6.44
C PRO A 129 -14.40 7.74 6.87
N TYR A 130 -13.63 6.93 7.60
CA TYR A 130 -12.26 7.26 7.96
C TYR A 130 -11.22 6.18 7.59
N LEU A 131 -11.66 4.94 7.32
CA LEU A 131 -10.73 3.89 6.87
C LEU A 131 -10.45 3.94 5.37
N ASN A 132 -11.43 4.34 4.58
CA ASN A 132 -11.34 4.34 3.11
C ASN A 132 -12.15 5.51 2.54
N PHE A 133 -11.76 6.71 2.93
CA PHE A 133 -12.46 7.91 2.53
C PHE A 133 -11.85 8.51 1.26
N HIS A 134 -12.70 8.88 0.32
CA HIS A 134 -12.36 9.63 -0.88
C HIS A 134 -13.42 10.68 -1.16
N THR A 135 -13.02 11.94 -1.25
CA THR A 135 -13.93 13.01 -1.62
C THR A 135 -14.41 12.85 -3.06
N GLN A 136 -15.60 13.34 -3.36
CA GLN A 136 -16.11 13.34 -4.73
C GLN A 136 -15.21 14.13 -5.70
N GLU A 137 -14.56 15.19 -5.22
CA GLU A 137 -13.61 15.98 -5.98
C GLU A 137 -12.37 15.17 -6.33
N ALA A 138 -11.80 14.42 -5.38
CA ALA A 138 -10.69 13.51 -5.62
C ALA A 138 -11.07 12.39 -6.61
N MET A 139 -12.25 11.79 -6.47
CA MET A 139 -12.74 10.79 -7.41
C MET A 139 -12.92 11.32 -8.83
N LYS A 140 -13.40 12.57 -8.98
CA LYS A 140 -13.47 13.24 -10.30
C LYS A 140 -12.09 13.49 -10.86
N PHE A 141 -11.15 13.97 -10.04
CA PHE A 141 -9.78 14.21 -10.44
C PHE A 141 -9.10 12.93 -10.95
N THR A 142 -9.22 11.82 -10.20
CA THR A 142 -8.58 10.53 -10.54
C THR A 142 -9.31 9.72 -11.62
N SER A 143 -10.45 10.20 -12.10
CA SER A 143 -11.16 9.54 -13.21
C SER A 143 -10.38 9.64 -14.53
N HIS A 144 -10.70 8.78 -15.52
CA HIS A 144 -10.15 8.84 -16.87
C HIS A 144 -10.52 10.12 -17.64
N LYS A 145 -11.42 10.95 -17.09
CA LYS A 145 -11.77 12.28 -17.60
C LYS A 145 -11.15 13.40 -16.76
N GLY A 146 -10.41 13.03 -15.72
CA GLY A 146 -9.73 13.99 -14.86
C GLY A 146 -8.51 14.61 -15.54
N PRO A 147 -8.04 15.77 -15.05
CA PRO A 147 -6.98 16.55 -15.69
C PRO A 147 -5.61 15.83 -15.71
N TRP A 148 -5.41 14.88 -14.81
CA TRP A 148 -4.17 14.10 -14.73
C TRP A 148 -4.02 13.08 -15.86
N TYR A 149 -5.14 12.58 -16.43
CA TYR A 149 -5.14 11.37 -17.25
C TYR A 149 -4.42 11.58 -18.59
N GLU A 150 -4.53 12.77 -19.20
CA GLU A 150 -3.83 13.07 -20.45
C GLU A 150 -2.31 13.10 -20.26
N GLU A 151 -1.83 13.73 -19.19
CA GLU A 151 -0.41 13.76 -18.87
C GLU A 151 0.11 12.35 -18.50
N PHE A 152 -0.66 11.59 -17.76
CA PHE A 152 -0.35 10.19 -17.46
C PHE A 152 -0.21 9.35 -18.74
N ARG A 153 -1.12 9.51 -19.71
CA ARG A 153 -1.04 8.79 -20.99
C ARG A 153 0.19 9.15 -21.80
N LYS A 154 0.59 10.41 -21.80
CA LYS A 154 1.85 10.85 -22.43
C LYS A 154 3.06 10.21 -21.75
N PHE A 155 3.09 10.25 -20.42
CA PHE A 155 4.14 9.63 -19.62
C PHE A 155 4.22 8.11 -19.86
N GLU A 156 3.10 7.41 -19.78
CA GLU A 156 3.02 5.98 -20.07
C GLU A 156 3.58 5.65 -21.47
N LYS A 157 3.14 6.36 -22.49
CA LYS A 157 3.60 6.15 -23.87
C LYS A 157 5.10 6.36 -24.05
N SER A 158 5.72 7.26 -23.31
CA SER A 158 7.17 7.50 -23.39
C SER A 158 7.99 6.43 -22.66
N HIS A 159 7.37 5.66 -21.75
CA HIS A 159 8.04 4.68 -20.91
C HIS A 159 7.77 3.20 -21.29
N VAL A 160 6.79 2.92 -22.15
CA VAL A 160 6.54 1.55 -22.65
C VAL A 160 7.19 1.38 -24.02
N ARG A 161 8.19 0.49 -24.12
CA ARG A 161 8.94 0.17 -25.34
C ARG A 161 8.97 -1.34 -25.56
N PRO A 162 7.89 -1.90 -26.14
CA PRO A 162 7.68 -3.35 -26.15
C PRO A 162 8.45 -4.09 -27.24
N GLU A 163 9.08 -3.40 -28.21
CA GLU A 163 9.59 -4.01 -29.43
C GLU A 163 10.63 -5.09 -29.16
N ARG A 164 11.59 -4.85 -28.25
CA ARG A 164 12.62 -5.82 -27.89
C ARG A 164 11.98 -7.06 -27.25
N LEU A 165 11.09 -6.86 -26.26
CA LEU A 165 10.43 -7.95 -25.58
C LEU A 165 9.59 -8.79 -26.55
N MET A 166 8.82 -8.15 -27.44
CA MET A 166 8.04 -8.87 -28.45
C MET A 166 8.95 -9.68 -29.38
N ASN A 167 10.06 -9.14 -29.84
CA ASN A 167 11.01 -9.85 -30.70
C ASN A 167 11.69 -11.03 -29.95
N SER A 168 11.82 -11.00 -28.64
CA SER A 168 12.38 -12.11 -27.86
C SER A 168 11.38 -13.24 -27.62
N LEU A 169 10.09 -12.94 -27.55
CA LEU A 169 9.03 -13.90 -27.24
C LEU A 169 8.35 -14.51 -28.46
N PHE A 170 8.29 -13.77 -29.57
CA PHE A 170 7.58 -14.18 -30.78
C PHE A 170 8.50 -14.29 -31.99
N SER A 171 8.41 -15.41 -32.70
CA SER A 171 9.14 -15.67 -33.95
C SER A 171 8.42 -15.08 -35.17
N ASP A 172 7.10 -14.88 -35.11
CA ASP A 172 6.26 -14.37 -36.18
C ASP A 172 5.84 -12.92 -35.91
N LYS A 173 6.46 -11.98 -36.65
CA LYS A 173 6.15 -10.53 -36.56
C LYS A 173 4.75 -10.21 -37.11
N GLU A 174 4.24 -10.97 -38.07
CA GLU A 174 2.92 -10.75 -38.63
C GLU A 174 1.84 -11.13 -37.62
N PHE A 175 2.04 -12.22 -36.88
CA PHE A 175 1.19 -12.60 -35.76
C PHE A 175 1.12 -11.47 -34.73
N VAL A 176 2.28 -10.94 -34.29
CA VAL A 176 2.35 -9.84 -33.33
C VAL A 176 1.57 -8.62 -33.83
N HIS A 177 1.82 -8.21 -35.08
CA HIS A 177 1.15 -7.04 -35.67
C HIS A 177 -0.38 -7.18 -35.74
N LYS A 178 -0.88 -8.38 -36.04
CA LYS A 178 -2.33 -8.62 -36.23
C LYS A 178 -3.09 -9.02 -34.97
N ARG A 179 -2.43 -9.60 -33.98
CA ARG A 179 -3.09 -10.34 -32.89
C ARG A 179 -2.67 -9.90 -31.49
N VAL A 180 -1.61 -9.13 -31.35
CA VAL A 180 -1.08 -8.73 -30.05
C VAL A 180 -1.18 -7.22 -29.90
N ASN A 181 -1.55 -6.76 -28.71
CA ASN A 181 -1.29 -5.40 -28.25
C ASN A 181 0.03 -5.41 -27.47
N PRO A 182 1.16 -5.00 -28.05
CA PRO A 182 2.48 -5.16 -27.44
C PRO A 182 2.63 -4.41 -26.11
N GLU A 183 2.08 -3.18 -26.03
CA GLU A 183 2.16 -2.37 -24.81
C GLU A 183 1.37 -3.01 -23.66
N GLU A 184 0.18 -3.51 -23.94
CA GLU A 184 -0.67 -4.18 -22.95
C GLU A 184 -0.07 -5.50 -22.50
N LEU A 185 0.48 -6.29 -23.43
CA LEU A 185 1.16 -7.55 -23.10
C LEU A 185 2.38 -7.32 -22.23
N MET A 186 3.21 -6.33 -22.56
CA MET A 186 4.40 -5.98 -21.77
C MET A 186 4.02 -5.59 -20.33
N ARG A 187 2.99 -4.77 -20.16
CA ARG A 187 2.49 -4.38 -18.83
C ARG A 187 1.89 -5.55 -18.06
N GLY A 188 1.14 -6.42 -18.76
CA GLY A 188 0.57 -7.63 -18.13
C GLY A 188 1.65 -8.59 -17.64
N LEU A 189 2.68 -8.84 -18.45
CA LEU A 189 3.85 -9.64 -18.05
C LEU A 189 4.60 -9.02 -16.87
N TYR A 190 4.77 -7.69 -16.85
CA TYR A 190 5.36 -6.99 -15.71
C TYR A 190 4.51 -7.12 -14.44
N ALA A 191 3.18 -7.00 -14.55
CA ALA A 191 2.29 -7.17 -13.41
C ALA A 191 2.44 -8.57 -12.81
N ILE A 192 2.46 -9.63 -13.63
CA ILE A 192 2.69 -11.00 -13.19
C ILE A 192 4.10 -11.15 -12.60
N ALA A 193 5.14 -10.61 -13.25
CA ALA A 193 6.51 -10.67 -12.75
C ALA A 193 6.65 -10.04 -11.37
N SER A 194 6.00 -8.89 -11.14
CA SER A 194 6.06 -8.19 -9.86
C SER A 194 5.23 -8.87 -8.76
N ASP A 195 4.22 -9.65 -9.13
CA ASP A 195 3.36 -10.39 -8.20
C ASP A 195 4.04 -11.65 -7.64
N MET A 196 5.07 -12.17 -8.30
CA MET A 196 5.77 -13.40 -7.86
C MET A 196 6.39 -13.28 -6.47
N GLN A 197 6.73 -12.08 -6.01
CA GLN A 197 7.17 -11.84 -4.63
C GLN A 197 6.04 -11.87 -3.61
N ASP A 198 4.79 -11.75 -4.06
CA ASP A 198 3.59 -11.68 -3.22
C ASP A 198 2.91 -13.05 -3.03
N VAL A 199 3.40 -14.08 -3.73
CA VAL A 199 2.92 -15.46 -3.70
C VAL A 199 4.06 -16.44 -3.42
N GLU A 200 3.72 -17.69 -3.04
CA GLU A 200 4.72 -18.72 -2.69
C GLU A 200 5.14 -19.56 -3.92
N GLN A 201 5.43 -18.89 -5.04
CA GLN A 201 5.87 -19.55 -6.28
C GLN A 201 7.36 -19.32 -6.51
N GLU A 202 8.07 -20.38 -6.92
CA GLU A 202 9.50 -20.29 -7.29
C GLU A 202 9.73 -19.87 -8.74
N VAL A 203 8.67 -19.46 -9.45
CA VAL A 203 8.72 -19.01 -10.85
C VAL A 203 9.06 -17.52 -10.88
N SER A 204 9.93 -17.12 -11.80
CA SER A 204 10.29 -15.73 -12.06
C SER A 204 10.02 -15.37 -13.53
N PHE A 205 9.75 -14.08 -13.78
CA PHE A 205 9.64 -13.49 -15.12
C PHE A 205 10.54 -12.25 -15.27
N TYR A 206 11.35 -11.92 -14.27
CA TYR A 206 12.26 -10.77 -14.38
C TYR A 206 13.36 -10.98 -15.40
N ASP A 207 13.71 -12.24 -15.67
CA ASP A 207 14.73 -12.64 -16.64
C ASP A 207 14.36 -12.32 -18.12
N ILE A 208 13.09 -12.14 -18.42
CA ILE A 208 12.64 -11.76 -19.78
C ILE A 208 12.77 -10.25 -20.05
N PHE A 209 12.95 -9.44 -19.02
CA PHE A 209 13.06 -7.98 -19.11
C PHE A 209 14.49 -7.50 -19.00
N GLU A 210 14.80 -6.40 -19.65
CA GLU A 210 15.99 -5.60 -19.34
C GLU A 210 15.73 -4.71 -18.12
N LYS A 211 16.80 -4.36 -17.40
CA LYS A 211 16.70 -3.51 -16.19
C LYS A 211 16.02 -2.17 -16.47
N GLN A 212 16.29 -1.59 -17.64
CA GLN A 212 15.66 -0.32 -18.03
C GLN A 212 14.16 -0.47 -18.28
N GLU A 213 13.72 -1.59 -18.87
CA GLU A 213 12.30 -1.87 -19.10
C GLU A 213 11.56 -2.03 -17.77
N LEU A 214 12.14 -2.75 -16.80
CA LEU A 214 11.57 -2.88 -15.44
C LEU A 214 11.46 -1.53 -14.76
N PHE A 215 12.49 -0.70 -14.87
CA PHE A 215 12.51 0.63 -14.27
C PHE A 215 11.47 1.55 -14.91
N ASP A 216 11.38 1.55 -16.23
CA ASP A 216 10.43 2.39 -16.97
C ASP A 216 8.98 2.02 -16.64
N ILE A 217 8.64 0.71 -16.61
CA ILE A 217 7.28 0.28 -16.26
C ILE A 217 6.96 0.54 -14.79
N TRP A 218 7.93 0.34 -13.89
CA TRP A 218 7.75 0.71 -12.49
C TRP A 218 7.45 2.21 -12.34
N GLN A 219 8.13 3.08 -13.08
CA GLN A 219 7.87 4.52 -13.03
C GLN A 219 6.41 4.86 -13.39
N ILE A 220 5.79 4.13 -14.32
CA ILE A 220 4.38 4.34 -14.68
C ILE A 220 3.48 4.10 -13.48
N HIS A 221 3.68 3.00 -12.76
CA HIS A 221 2.93 2.69 -11.54
C HIS A 221 3.21 3.70 -10.43
N ASN A 222 4.48 4.07 -10.26
CA ASN A 222 4.90 5.07 -9.29
C ASN A 222 4.27 6.44 -9.58
N TYR A 223 4.26 6.89 -10.84
CA TYR A 223 3.66 8.16 -11.25
C TYR A 223 2.15 8.19 -10.99
N LYS A 224 1.45 7.10 -11.30
CA LYS A 224 0.03 6.98 -10.99
C LYS A 224 -0.24 7.15 -9.50
N ASN A 225 0.47 6.43 -8.63
CA ASN A 225 0.31 6.58 -7.19
C ASN A 225 0.71 7.97 -6.70
N TYR A 226 1.78 8.55 -7.26
CA TYR A 226 2.23 9.90 -6.91
C TYR A 226 1.17 10.96 -7.19
N VAL A 227 0.49 10.86 -8.33
CA VAL A 227 -0.55 11.82 -8.73
C VAL A 227 -1.91 11.50 -8.14
N CYS A 228 -2.32 10.23 -8.09
CA CYS A 228 -3.68 9.85 -7.68
C CYS A 228 -3.85 9.65 -6.16
N ASP A 229 -2.76 9.46 -5.42
CA ASP A 229 -2.82 9.21 -3.98
C ASP A 229 -1.79 10.04 -3.19
N GLY A 230 -0.71 10.47 -3.86
CA GLY A 230 0.46 11.07 -3.26
C GLY A 230 0.48 12.60 -3.28
N PRO A 231 1.66 13.17 -2.96
CA PRO A 231 1.84 14.61 -2.78
C PRO A 231 2.12 15.36 -4.07
N SER A 232 1.77 14.85 -5.24
CA SER A 232 2.03 15.54 -6.51
C SER A 232 1.52 16.98 -6.49
N PRO A 233 2.33 17.99 -6.87
CA PRO A 233 1.91 19.39 -6.93
C PRO A 233 0.78 19.62 -7.95
N MET A 234 0.58 18.72 -8.92
CA MET A 234 -0.55 18.76 -9.86
C MET A 234 -1.90 18.77 -9.14
N THR A 235 -1.98 18.16 -7.95
CA THR A 235 -3.23 18.03 -7.18
C THR A 235 -3.48 19.20 -6.24
N ASN A 236 -2.51 20.10 -6.05
CA ASN A 236 -2.58 21.17 -5.05
C ASN A 236 -3.05 20.67 -3.68
N GLY A 237 -2.53 19.53 -3.23
CA GLY A 237 -2.84 18.92 -1.92
C GLY A 237 -4.17 18.18 -1.85
N LEU A 238 -4.98 18.15 -2.93
CA LEU A 238 -6.29 17.50 -2.96
C LEU A 238 -6.22 16.03 -2.52
N MET A 239 -5.23 15.29 -3.02
CA MET A 239 -5.18 13.85 -2.77
C MET A 239 -4.76 13.52 -1.34
N VAL A 240 -3.76 14.21 -0.80
CA VAL A 240 -3.35 14.00 0.60
C VAL A 240 -4.43 14.45 1.59
N ALA A 241 -5.28 15.43 1.22
CA ALA A 241 -6.40 15.88 2.05
C ALA A 241 -7.48 14.80 2.26
N ASN A 242 -7.55 13.76 1.42
CA ASN A 242 -8.44 12.62 1.64
C ASN A 242 -8.17 11.90 2.97
N ALA A 243 -6.97 12.00 3.52
CA ALA A 243 -6.63 11.38 4.79
C ALA A 243 -7.09 12.19 6.03
N LYS A 244 -7.72 13.36 5.85
CA LYS A 244 -8.23 14.20 6.97
C LYS A 244 -9.04 13.38 7.98
N PRO A 245 -10.11 12.65 7.61
CA PRO A 245 -10.93 11.90 8.56
C PRO A 245 -10.14 10.79 9.29
N THR A 246 -9.17 10.17 8.60
CA THR A 246 -8.30 9.15 9.20
C THR A 246 -7.40 9.77 10.28
N LEU A 247 -6.79 10.91 10.00
CA LEU A 247 -5.93 11.62 10.96
C LEU A 247 -6.74 12.14 12.15
N GLU A 248 -7.93 12.67 11.93
CA GLU A 248 -8.89 13.06 13.00
C GLU A 248 -9.21 11.87 13.91
N ASN A 249 -9.50 10.71 13.33
CA ASN A 249 -9.77 9.50 14.09
C ASN A 249 -8.54 9.02 14.89
N ILE A 250 -7.33 9.12 14.33
CA ILE A 250 -6.09 8.78 15.04
C ILE A 250 -5.89 9.68 16.25
N ILE A 251 -6.07 10.99 16.09
CA ILE A 251 -5.93 11.96 17.18
C ILE A 251 -6.99 11.70 18.27
N ALA A 252 -8.26 11.56 17.89
CA ALA A 252 -9.35 11.33 18.84
C ALA A 252 -9.18 10.05 19.64
N ALA A 253 -8.80 8.94 18.96
CA ALA A 253 -8.55 7.67 19.63
C ALA A 253 -7.35 7.72 20.58
N ALA A 254 -6.29 8.47 20.23
CA ALA A 254 -5.14 8.67 21.11
C ALA A 254 -5.53 9.50 22.34
N ASP A 255 -6.25 10.60 22.17
CA ASP A 255 -6.72 11.45 23.26
C ASP A 255 -7.63 10.65 24.23
N GLU A 256 -8.55 9.82 23.69
CA GLU A 256 -9.42 8.97 24.50
C GLU A 256 -8.62 7.91 25.27
N ALA A 257 -7.69 7.21 24.63
CA ALA A 257 -6.85 6.21 25.27
C ALA A 257 -5.97 6.82 26.38
N ILE A 258 -5.42 8.02 26.15
CA ILE A 258 -4.62 8.75 27.14
C ILE A 258 -5.48 9.15 28.34
N ALA A 259 -6.69 9.67 28.10
CA ALA A 259 -7.58 10.15 29.15
C ALA A 259 -8.20 8.99 29.98
N SER A 260 -8.66 7.93 29.30
CA SER A 260 -9.38 6.83 29.96
C SER A 260 -8.47 5.75 30.52
N GLY A 261 -7.30 5.53 29.90
CA GLY A 261 -6.40 4.43 30.22
C GLY A 261 -6.97 3.02 29.94
N ARG A 262 -8.12 2.91 29.24
CA ARG A 262 -8.82 1.64 29.04
C ARG A 262 -8.37 0.88 27.82
N ASN A 263 -8.19 1.58 26.68
CA ASN A 263 -7.76 0.97 25.42
C ASN A 263 -6.24 1.05 25.31
N SER A 264 -5.57 -0.07 25.15
CA SER A 264 -4.11 -0.11 25.04
C SER A 264 -3.60 -0.09 23.60
N ALA A 265 -4.44 -0.42 22.61
CA ALA A 265 -4.10 -0.30 21.19
C ALA A 265 -5.35 -0.17 20.31
N THR A 266 -5.18 0.55 19.18
CA THR A 266 -6.16 0.61 18.09
C THR A 266 -5.49 0.24 16.78
N PHE A 267 -5.95 -0.82 16.15
CA PHE A 267 -5.43 -1.35 14.89
C PHE A 267 -6.40 -1.07 13.74
N ARG A 268 -5.89 -0.53 12.62
CA ARG A 268 -6.68 -0.20 11.43
C ARG A 268 -6.05 -0.87 10.21
N PHE A 269 -6.88 -1.50 9.36
CA PHE A 269 -6.43 -2.24 8.17
C PHE A 269 -7.17 -1.76 6.92
N ALA A 270 -6.40 -1.27 5.94
CA ALA A 270 -6.95 -0.67 4.73
C ALA A 270 -6.03 -0.88 3.52
N HIS A 271 -5.89 0.12 2.66
CA HIS A 271 -5.28 0.03 1.33
C HIS A 271 -4.11 1.02 1.16
N ASP A 272 -3.36 0.84 0.06
CA ASP A 272 -2.33 1.79 -0.39
C ASP A 272 -2.91 3.18 -0.68
N GLY A 273 -4.05 3.26 -1.36
CA GLY A 273 -4.75 4.52 -1.63
C GLY A 273 -5.23 5.28 -0.38
N ASN A 274 -5.03 4.73 0.82
CA ASN A 274 -5.31 5.41 2.08
C ASN A 274 -4.04 5.68 2.90
N ILE A 275 -3.08 4.73 2.93
CA ILE A 275 -1.83 4.93 3.68
C ILE A 275 -0.92 5.96 3.00
N ILE A 276 -0.93 6.03 1.65
CA ILE A 276 -0.14 7.02 0.90
C ILE A 276 -0.56 8.46 1.28
N PRO A 277 -1.84 8.85 1.12
CA PRO A 277 -2.27 10.19 1.52
C PRO A 277 -2.10 10.45 3.01
N LEU A 278 -2.30 9.44 3.87
CA LEU A 278 -2.09 9.58 5.32
C LEU A 278 -0.63 9.89 5.65
N ALA A 279 0.32 9.15 5.08
CA ALA A 279 1.75 9.40 5.29
C ALA A 279 2.17 10.81 4.81
N GLY A 280 1.63 11.24 3.67
CA GLY A 280 1.84 12.58 3.13
C GLY A 280 1.23 13.68 4.01
N LEU A 281 -0.03 13.50 4.47
CA LEU A 281 -0.72 14.46 5.34
C LEU A 281 -0.05 14.57 6.72
N MET A 282 0.38 13.46 7.29
CA MET A 282 1.12 13.43 8.54
C MET A 282 2.54 14.02 8.42
N LYS A 283 2.98 14.38 7.22
CA LYS A 283 4.33 14.90 6.95
C LYS A 283 5.42 13.96 7.43
N LEU A 284 5.23 12.64 7.25
CA LEU A 284 6.28 11.67 7.55
C LEU A 284 7.46 11.88 6.58
N GLU A 285 8.66 11.83 7.09
CA GLU A 285 9.88 12.05 6.31
C GLU A 285 9.90 11.20 5.03
N ASN A 286 10.24 11.80 3.91
CA ASN A 286 10.26 11.23 2.55
C ASN A 286 8.89 10.82 1.97
N CYS A 287 7.77 11.10 2.67
CA CYS A 287 6.43 10.75 2.19
C CYS A 287 5.67 11.94 1.58
N TYR A 288 6.14 13.18 1.77
CA TYR A 288 5.48 14.40 1.31
C TYR A 288 6.32 15.27 0.38
N ASN A 289 7.42 14.72 -0.13
CA ASN A 289 8.29 15.44 -1.06
C ASN A 289 7.57 15.65 -2.39
N GLU A 290 7.63 16.89 -2.88
CA GLU A 290 7.01 17.33 -4.13
C GLU A 290 8.06 17.53 -5.23
N GLU A 291 7.77 17.05 -6.44
CA GLU A 291 8.54 17.30 -7.65
C GLU A 291 7.56 17.40 -8.81
N ALA A 292 7.61 18.51 -9.54
CA ALA A 292 6.71 18.77 -10.65
C ALA A 292 7.18 18.14 -11.97
N ASP A 293 8.48 17.89 -12.11
CA ASP A 293 9.08 17.30 -13.30
C ASP A 293 8.80 15.79 -13.34
N PRO A 294 7.99 15.29 -14.29
CA PRO A 294 7.66 13.88 -14.38
C PRO A 294 8.88 12.97 -14.66
N ASP A 295 9.99 13.53 -15.15
CA ASP A 295 11.22 12.77 -15.39
C ASP A 295 12.13 12.68 -14.15
N LYS A 296 11.80 13.41 -13.07
CA LYS A 296 12.60 13.48 -11.82
C LYS A 296 11.85 13.08 -10.57
N PHE A 297 10.51 13.03 -10.59
CA PHE A 297 9.70 12.81 -9.38
C PHE A 297 10.10 11.55 -8.62
N TYR A 298 10.54 10.49 -9.31
CA TYR A 298 10.95 9.23 -8.68
C TYR A 298 12.16 9.36 -7.75
N GLN A 299 12.95 10.44 -7.89
CA GLN A 299 14.07 10.74 -6.99
C GLN A 299 13.58 11.33 -5.67
N ALA A 300 12.46 12.06 -5.71
CA ALA A 300 11.85 12.67 -4.55
C ALA A 300 10.87 11.73 -3.83
N TRP A 301 10.16 10.87 -4.57
CA TRP A 301 9.09 10.04 -4.03
C TRP A 301 9.01 8.67 -4.73
N CYS A 302 8.83 7.61 -3.92
CA CYS A 302 8.72 6.23 -4.41
C CYS A 302 7.60 5.49 -3.68
N ASN A 303 6.63 4.95 -4.42
CA ASN A 303 5.48 4.25 -3.87
C ASN A 303 5.85 3.06 -2.97
N TYR A 304 6.85 2.26 -3.35
CA TYR A 304 7.30 1.10 -2.57
C TYR A 304 7.98 1.46 -1.24
N LYS A 305 8.45 2.71 -1.09
CA LYS A 305 8.98 3.23 0.18
C LYS A 305 7.88 3.76 1.09
N VAL A 306 6.75 4.20 0.51
CA VAL A 306 5.65 4.82 1.26
C VAL A 306 4.56 3.80 1.61
N ALA A 307 4.26 2.88 0.72
CA ALA A 307 3.17 1.92 0.89
C ALA A 307 3.47 0.52 0.32
N PRO A 308 4.53 -0.17 0.77
CA PRO A 308 4.74 -1.57 0.39
C PRO A 308 3.58 -2.45 0.84
N MET A 309 3.48 -3.69 0.34
CA MET A 309 2.53 -4.66 0.90
C MET A 309 2.77 -4.82 2.40
N ALA A 310 1.69 -4.90 3.19
CA ALA A 310 1.72 -4.88 4.66
C ALA A 310 2.38 -3.62 5.28
N GLY A 311 2.62 -2.57 4.48
CA GLY A 311 3.14 -1.30 4.98
C GLY A 311 2.25 -0.72 6.08
N ASN A 312 2.85 -0.09 7.08
CA ASN A 312 2.11 0.42 8.22
C ASN A 312 2.71 1.68 8.84
N ILE A 313 1.85 2.46 9.49
CA ILE A 313 2.20 3.63 10.30
C ILE A 313 1.82 3.30 11.74
N GLN A 314 2.73 3.54 12.68
CA GLN A 314 2.48 3.35 14.10
C GLN A 314 2.84 4.62 14.88
N LEU A 315 1.94 5.03 15.78
CA LEU A 315 2.21 6.01 16.81
C LEU A 315 2.26 5.24 18.14
N VAL A 316 3.43 5.24 18.77
CA VAL A 316 3.64 4.54 20.04
C VAL A 316 3.78 5.57 21.14
N PHE A 317 2.85 5.52 22.09
CA PHE A 317 2.72 6.48 23.18
C PHE A 317 3.30 5.94 24.47
N PHE A 318 4.05 6.78 25.16
CA PHE A 318 4.67 6.46 26.42
C PHE A 318 4.28 7.48 27.49
N ARG A 319 4.17 7.03 28.71
CA ARG A 319 3.86 7.87 29.86
C ARG A 319 4.78 7.50 31.02
N LYS A 320 5.39 8.49 31.63
CA LYS A 320 6.21 8.26 32.83
C LYS A 320 5.33 7.94 34.02
N LYS A 321 5.68 6.91 34.77
CA LYS A 321 4.97 6.56 36.01
C LYS A 321 5.09 7.73 37.02
N GLY A 322 3.95 8.24 37.49
CA GLY A 322 3.89 9.38 38.42
C GLY A 322 3.84 10.77 37.74
N SER A 323 3.86 10.84 36.39
CA SER A 323 3.69 12.09 35.63
C SER A 323 2.68 11.86 34.51
N PRO A 324 1.39 11.75 34.83
CA PRO A 324 0.35 11.37 33.87
C PRO A 324 0.13 12.38 32.74
N GLU A 325 0.51 13.65 32.95
CA GLU A 325 0.38 14.72 31.96
C GLU A 325 1.49 14.71 30.90
N ASP A 326 2.65 14.10 31.19
CA ASP A 326 3.79 14.09 30.27
C ASP A 326 3.73 12.84 29.39
N VAL A 327 2.97 12.94 28.31
CA VAL A 327 2.87 11.89 27.29
C VAL A 327 3.78 12.20 26.13
N ILE A 328 4.65 11.26 25.80
CA ILE A 328 5.51 11.33 24.63
C ILE A 328 5.10 10.30 23.59
N VAL A 329 5.39 10.56 22.33
CA VAL A 329 5.06 9.70 21.20
C VAL A 329 6.28 9.48 20.32
N LYS A 330 6.40 8.28 19.78
CA LYS A 330 7.32 7.92 18.71
C LYS A 330 6.55 7.47 17.50
N LEU A 331 6.98 7.93 16.31
CA LEU A 331 6.35 7.55 15.04
C LEU A 331 7.21 6.51 14.33
N LEU A 332 6.55 5.50 13.78
CA LEU A 332 7.19 4.47 12.97
C LEU A 332 6.49 4.37 11.62
N LEU A 333 7.28 4.25 10.56
CA LEU A 333 6.84 3.89 9.22
C LEU A 333 7.45 2.52 8.88
N HIS A 334 6.60 1.53 8.61
CA HIS A 334 7.04 0.15 8.38
C HIS A 334 7.95 -0.37 9.50
N GLU A 335 7.59 -0.07 10.77
CA GLU A 335 8.30 -0.46 12.00
C GLU A 335 9.67 0.23 12.22
N HIS A 336 10.08 1.14 11.31
CA HIS A 336 11.26 1.95 11.45
C HIS A 336 10.91 3.37 11.91
N GLU A 337 11.77 3.95 12.74
CA GLU A 337 11.60 5.33 13.22
C GLU A 337 11.56 6.31 12.06
N VAL A 338 10.58 7.21 12.10
CA VAL A 338 10.39 8.24 11.08
C VAL A 338 10.19 9.60 11.76
N SER A 339 10.79 10.64 11.17
CA SER A 339 10.67 12.01 11.68
C SER A 339 9.47 12.74 11.06
N ILE A 340 9.04 13.80 11.78
CA ILE A 340 8.06 14.79 11.33
C ILE A 340 8.60 16.20 11.58
N PRO A 341 8.13 17.26 10.90
CA PRO A 341 8.64 18.61 11.04
C PRO A 341 8.12 19.30 12.32
N VAL A 342 8.18 18.60 13.44
CA VAL A 342 7.91 19.12 14.79
C VAL A 342 9.22 19.16 15.56
N LYS A 343 9.52 20.28 16.21
CA LYS A 343 10.73 20.39 17.04
C LYS A 343 10.61 19.50 18.26
N THR A 344 11.69 18.83 18.62
CA THR A 344 11.79 18.03 19.84
C THR A 344 13.18 18.13 20.44
N ASP A 345 13.27 18.03 21.74
CA ASP A 345 14.52 17.97 22.52
C ASP A 345 14.91 16.53 22.89
N MET A 346 14.08 15.55 22.47
CA MET A 346 14.23 14.13 22.84
C MET A 346 14.10 13.16 21.65
N ALA A 347 14.57 13.54 20.46
CA ALA A 347 14.49 12.65 19.28
C ALA A 347 14.98 11.22 19.63
N PRO A 348 14.31 10.16 19.15
CA PRO A 348 13.20 10.13 18.17
C PRO A 348 11.79 10.30 18.78
N PHE A 349 11.69 10.75 20.02
CA PHE A 349 10.42 11.00 20.70
C PHE A 349 10.01 12.47 20.55
N TYR A 350 8.71 12.70 20.67
CA TYR A 350 8.08 14.02 20.64
C TYR A 350 7.12 14.15 21.81
N HIS A 351 6.91 15.34 22.37
CA HIS A 351 5.80 15.61 23.27
C HIS A 351 4.48 15.49 22.51
N TRP A 352 3.55 14.69 23.03
CA TRP A 352 2.27 14.49 22.33
C TRP A 352 1.50 15.78 22.13
N GLN A 353 1.52 16.68 23.08
CA GLN A 353 0.85 17.99 22.95
C GLN A 353 1.33 18.77 21.72
N ASP A 354 2.62 18.71 21.37
CA ASP A 354 3.18 19.44 20.22
C ASP A 354 2.80 18.75 18.91
N VAL A 355 2.89 17.42 18.87
CA VAL A 355 2.45 16.61 17.72
C VAL A 355 0.95 16.77 17.49
N ARG A 356 0.17 16.73 18.57
CA ARG A 356 -1.28 16.93 18.52
C ARG A 356 -1.64 18.31 18.00
N ALA A 357 -1.00 19.36 18.49
CA ALA A 357 -1.20 20.73 18.03
C ALA A 357 -0.85 20.87 16.54
N PHE A 358 0.28 20.28 16.11
CA PHE A 358 0.69 20.25 14.71
C PHE A 358 -0.34 19.59 13.81
N TYR A 359 -0.78 18.37 14.17
CA TYR A 359 -1.77 17.64 13.36
C TYR A 359 -3.17 18.29 13.38
N LYS A 360 -3.58 18.84 14.53
CA LYS A 360 -4.82 19.65 14.57
C LYS A 360 -4.72 20.87 13.66
N GLY A 361 -3.61 21.57 13.66
CA GLY A 361 -3.39 22.69 12.75
C GLY A 361 -3.52 22.29 11.27
N ILE A 362 -3.00 21.13 10.88
CA ILE A 362 -3.18 20.58 9.52
C ILE A 362 -4.66 20.31 9.25
N VAL A 363 -5.32 19.55 10.12
CA VAL A 363 -6.72 19.15 9.97
C VAL A 363 -7.63 20.38 9.89
N ASP A 364 -7.47 21.34 10.80
CA ASP A 364 -8.28 22.55 10.89
C ASP A 364 -8.07 23.50 9.69
N SER A 365 -6.91 23.42 9.01
CA SER A 365 -6.61 24.18 7.78
C SER A 365 -7.29 23.61 6.52
N LEU A 366 -7.71 22.34 6.57
CA LEU A 366 -8.35 21.69 5.44
C LEU A 366 -9.87 21.88 5.46
N PRO A 367 -10.50 22.14 4.31
CA PRO A 367 -11.96 22.28 4.24
C PRO A 367 -12.64 20.96 4.63
N ASP A 368 -13.83 21.09 5.23
CA ASP A 368 -14.75 19.96 5.36
C ASP A 368 -15.32 19.66 3.98
N ARG A 369 -14.93 18.53 3.42
CA ARG A 369 -15.37 18.10 2.08
C ARG A 369 -16.27 16.88 2.24
N PRO A 370 -17.49 16.92 1.69
CA PRO A 370 -18.40 15.78 1.70
C PRO A 370 -17.96 14.65 0.75
#